data_8d4bbc2416f343c47f280f291badd4f9
#
_entry.id   8d4bbc2416f343c47f280f291badd4f9
#
_cell.length_a   1.000
_cell.length_b   1.000
_cell.length_c   1.000
_cell.angle_alpha   90.00
_cell.angle_beta   90.00
_cell.angle_gamma   90.00
#
_symmetry.space_group_name_H-M   'P 1'
#
loop_
_entity.id
_entity.type
_entity.pdbx_description
1 polymer ?
#
loop_
_entity_poly.entity_id
_entity_poly.type
_entity_poly.pdbx_seq_one_letter_code
_entity_poly.pdbx_strand_id
1 'polypeptide(L)'
;MLKVVGPAAAGMAAGVASAEAAEENKPATGETNAYGAPPGAGISMPPYYLPTPSVKNRNNYFPQSEPLGPDEMRIIFMGSQPWPPRLSQAGTCIMVELGTSKRLFFDFGPGCLRNIIANQVPVPEINDIFLTHLHLDHYADIPYLWQFAPFNGRWKPLRVIGPSGRTAALGTRAMCEHMEKMGAWTSHQAAGMPMADGYEIEVTEFDFRDDGGVCYDKDGVKVTHWRRSHAADGASAYRLDWNGLSFVWTGDGKPDQLTAKYAKNVDVFVTEMAVDMVSLWALKQGVSPYIGAWTIDNFHTMHYAVGYLANLVQPRLAMATHVSFDRELIGEMTAGVRMHYKGMFAFGIDHTVVNVTKDRIWIREAALPETSNVARPSMEWMIKNNFGGNMPTEMTVKSPFLANQEQSIRDLEIDPALFTPKDQMRQWARMPAEMKIDIADFLGGGQAPKK
;
A
#
# COMPACT_ATOMS: atom_id res chain seq x y z
N MET A 1 38.21 15.99 44.62
CA MET A 1 37.28 17.08 44.95
C MET A 1 37.06 17.93 43.72
N LEU A 2 36.03 17.69 42.95
CA LEU A 2 35.62 18.53 41.82
C LEU A 2 34.23 19.11 42.14
N LYS A 3 34.16 20.43 42.19
CA LYS A 3 32.90 21.15 42.40
C LYS A 3 32.09 21.16 41.12
N VAL A 4 30.83 20.69 41.22
CA VAL A 4 29.84 20.83 40.17
C VAL A 4 29.20 22.20 40.32
N VAL A 5 29.24 23.02 39.27
CA VAL A 5 28.53 24.29 39.15
C VAL A 5 27.32 24.04 38.25
N GLY A 6 26.11 24.22 38.81
CA GLY A 6 24.88 24.13 38.05
C GLY A 6 24.57 25.44 37.29
N PRO A 7 23.87 25.40 36.17
CA PRO A 7 23.45 26.59 35.45
C PRO A 7 22.18 27.20 36.04
N ALA A 8 22.17 28.52 36.11
CA ALA A 8 21.08 29.34 36.58
C ALA A 8 19.90 29.35 35.61
N ALA A 9 18.69 29.25 36.17
CA ALA A 9 17.44 29.40 35.44
C ALA A 9 17.21 30.87 35.06
N ALA A 10 17.13 31.13 33.76
CA ALA A 10 16.65 32.39 33.22
C ALA A 10 15.12 32.27 33.00
N GLY A 11 14.34 32.96 33.81
CA GLY A 11 12.90 33.03 33.61
C GLY A 11 12.56 33.93 32.42
N MET A 12 11.84 33.37 31.47
CA MET A 12 11.13 34.13 30.44
C MET A 12 9.65 34.24 30.88
N ALA A 13 9.20 35.45 31.14
CA ALA A 13 7.80 35.79 31.33
C ALA A 13 7.08 35.64 29.96
N ALA A 14 6.23 34.64 29.85
CA ALA A 14 5.32 34.53 28.71
C ALA A 14 4.10 35.45 28.98
N GLY A 15 3.95 36.47 28.13
CA GLY A 15 2.77 37.30 28.09
C GLY A 15 1.54 36.49 27.70
N VAL A 16 0.51 36.51 28.51
CA VAL A 16 -0.81 35.96 28.21
C VAL A 16 -1.47 36.88 27.18
N ALA A 17 -1.47 36.47 25.93
CA ALA A 17 -2.34 37.08 24.93
C ALA A 17 -3.75 36.52 25.14
N SER A 18 -4.70 37.41 25.43
CA SER A 18 -6.12 37.14 25.53
C SER A 18 -6.60 36.56 24.18
N ALA A 19 -7.06 35.30 24.21
CA ALA A 19 -7.79 34.73 23.10
C ALA A 19 -9.16 35.43 23.04
N GLU A 20 -9.38 36.25 22.03
CA GLU A 20 -10.72 36.62 21.57
C GLU A 20 -11.44 35.37 21.12
N ALA A 21 -12.64 35.16 21.66
CA ALA A 21 -13.49 34.04 21.34
C ALA A 21 -13.81 34.05 19.85
N ALA A 22 -13.36 33.01 19.14
CA ALA A 22 -13.82 32.75 17.79
C ALA A 22 -15.33 32.47 17.87
N GLU A 23 -16.12 33.22 17.14
CA GLU A 23 -17.55 32.95 16.94
C GLU A 23 -17.71 31.53 16.45
N GLU A 24 -18.51 30.73 17.14
CA GLU A 24 -18.93 29.40 16.72
C GLU A 24 -19.67 29.53 15.37
N ASN A 25 -18.99 29.18 14.30
CA ASN A 25 -19.64 28.95 13.02
C ASN A 25 -20.57 27.73 13.18
N LYS A 26 -21.84 27.97 13.42
CA LYS A 26 -22.87 26.94 13.30
C LYS A 26 -22.88 26.44 11.87
N PRO A 27 -22.69 25.12 11.63
CA PRO A 27 -22.80 24.58 10.27
C PRO A 27 -24.21 24.81 9.75
N ALA A 28 -24.30 25.24 8.49
CA ALA A 28 -25.56 25.38 7.79
C ALA A 28 -26.31 24.03 7.79
N THR A 29 -27.58 24.07 8.16
CA THR A 29 -28.45 22.88 8.19
C THR A 29 -28.59 22.31 6.77
N GLY A 30 -27.99 21.16 6.53
CA GLY A 30 -28.10 20.43 5.24
C GLY A 30 -26.79 19.97 4.61
N GLU A 31 -25.62 20.37 5.14
CA GLU A 31 -24.33 19.89 4.62
C GLU A 31 -23.93 18.58 5.30
N THR A 32 -23.70 17.55 4.49
CA THR A 32 -23.04 16.33 4.94
C THR A 32 -21.56 16.63 5.16
N ASN A 33 -20.94 16.04 6.20
CA ASN A 33 -19.50 16.12 6.35
C ASN A 33 -18.80 15.42 5.14
N ALA A 34 -17.51 15.63 4.98
CA ALA A 34 -16.72 15.07 3.86
C ALA A 34 -16.80 13.53 3.74
N TYR A 35 -17.42 12.84 4.69
CA TYR A 35 -17.66 11.40 4.73
C TYR A 35 -19.13 11.03 4.51
N GLY A 36 -19.98 11.97 4.12
CA GLY A 36 -21.39 11.72 3.85
C GLY A 36 -22.26 11.44 5.07
N ALA A 37 -21.75 11.64 6.29
CA ALA A 37 -22.53 11.47 7.51
C ALA A 37 -23.40 12.71 7.76
N PRO A 38 -24.67 12.54 8.16
CA PRO A 38 -25.53 13.67 8.49
C PRO A 38 -24.98 14.44 9.69
N PRO A 39 -25.23 15.76 9.76
CA PRO A 39 -24.86 16.58 10.92
C PRO A 39 -25.45 15.98 12.20
N GLY A 40 -24.62 15.72 13.21
CA GLY A 40 -25.06 15.17 14.49
C GLY A 40 -24.99 13.64 14.64
N ALA A 41 -24.58 12.89 13.64
CA ALA A 41 -24.20 11.49 13.82
C ALA A 41 -22.94 11.41 14.70
N GLY A 42 -23.11 11.32 15.99
CA GLY A 42 -22.13 11.41 17.09
C GLY A 42 -20.80 10.64 17.01
N ILE A 43 -20.21 10.54 15.85
CA ILE A 43 -18.83 10.14 15.67
C ILE A 43 -17.99 11.39 15.80
N SER A 44 -17.60 11.72 17.03
CA SER A 44 -16.53 12.68 17.25
C SER A 44 -15.24 12.08 16.69
N MET A 45 -14.96 12.39 15.44
CA MET A 45 -13.64 12.12 14.88
C MET A 45 -12.64 12.99 15.66
N PRO A 46 -11.49 12.44 16.04
CA PRO A 46 -10.43 13.25 16.62
C PRO A 46 -10.12 14.46 15.72
N PRO A 47 -9.81 15.63 16.26
CA PRO A 47 -9.63 16.87 15.47
C PRO A 47 -8.64 16.75 14.32
N TYR A 48 -7.70 15.82 14.40
CA TYR A 48 -6.71 15.57 13.36
C TYR A 48 -7.24 14.76 12.18
N TYR A 49 -8.45 14.19 12.27
CA TYR A 49 -9.15 13.54 11.14
C TYR A 49 -10.12 14.46 10.42
N LEU A 50 -10.40 15.63 10.98
CA LEU A 50 -11.20 16.59 10.26
C LEU A 50 -10.40 17.02 9.02
N PRO A 51 -10.99 16.92 7.81
CA PRO A 51 -10.33 17.44 6.62
C PRO A 51 -10.18 18.94 6.82
N THR A 52 -9.00 19.35 7.30
CA THR A 52 -8.62 20.74 7.18
C THR A 52 -8.69 21.08 5.70
N PRO A 53 -9.31 22.22 5.30
CA PRO A 53 -9.33 22.63 3.91
C PRO A 53 -7.95 22.46 3.31
N SER A 54 -7.86 21.85 2.13
CA SER A 54 -6.58 21.49 1.52
C SER A 54 -5.71 22.73 1.44
N VAL A 55 -4.77 22.83 2.33
CA VAL A 55 -3.70 23.81 2.22
C VAL A 55 -2.82 23.27 1.12
N LYS A 56 -2.98 23.79 -0.08
CA LYS A 56 -2.04 23.50 -1.17
C LYS A 56 -0.64 23.74 -0.62
N ASN A 57 0.26 22.75 -0.70
CA ASN A 57 1.66 22.77 -0.27
C ASN A 57 1.89 22.45 1.22
N ARG A 58 1.11 21.58 1.83
CA ARG A 58 1.51 21.01 3.12
C ARG A 58 2.81 20.23 3.00
N ASN A 59 3.66 20.34 3.99
CA ASN A 59 4.88 19.52 4.09
C ASN A 59 4.56 18.05 4.39
N ASN A 60 3.39 17.78 5.03
CA ASN A 60 2.93 16.45 5.34
C ASN A 60 1.67 16.10 4.54
N TYR A 61 1.55 14.84 4.18
CA TYR A 61 0.35 14.26 3.61
C TYR A 61 -0.50 13.61 4.71
N PHE A 62 -1.75 14.00 4.82
CA PHE A 62 -2.72 13.33 5.69
C PHE A 62 -3.57 12.42 4.82
N PRO A 63 -3.53 11.10 5.03
CA PRO A 63 -4.28 10.15 4.22
C PRO A 63 -5.75 10.52 4.08
N GLN A 64 -6.28 10.39 2.86
CA GLN A 64 -7.67 10.73 2.47
C GLN A 64 -8.09 12.20 2.67
N SER A 65 -7.19 13.10 3.05
CA SER A 65 -7.52 14.51 3.24
C SER A 65 -7.36 15.38 1.98
N GLU A 66 -6.73 14.82 0.96
CA GLU A 66 -6.41 15.53 -0.29
C GLU A 66 -6.84 14.68 -1.47
N PRO A 67 -7.91 15.06 -2.19
CA PRO A 67 -8.26 14.40 -3.45
C PRO A 67 -7.13 14.60 -4.46
N LEU A 68 -6.81 13.52 -5.18
CA LEU A 68 -5.84 13.57 -6.26
C LEU A 68 -6.45 14.31 -7.46
N GLY A 69 -5.68 15.20 -8.11
CA GLY A 69 -6.11 15.84 -9.34
C GLY A 69 -6.29 14.82 -10.48
N PRO A 70 -7.16 15.11 -11.49
CA PRO A 70 -7.43 14.18 -12.58
C PRO A 70 -6.19 13.85 -13.42
N ASP A 71 -5.21 14.76 -13.45
CA ASP A 71 -3.95 14.62 -14.20
C ASP A 71 -2.74 14.44 -13.28
N GLU A 72 -2.95 14.04 -12.04
CA GLU A 72 -1.93 13.90 -11.02
C GLU A 72 -1.68 12.43 -10.71
N MET A 73 -0.41 12.06 -10.55
CA MET A 73 0.06 10.77 -10.02
C MET A 73 0.56 10.97 -8.61
N ARG A 74 0.21 10.04 -7.70
CA ARG A 74 0.77 9.99 -6.35
C ARG A 74 1.40 8.62 -6.12
N ILE A 75 2.65 8.63 -5.69
CA ILE A 75 3.42 7.43 -5.37
C ILE A 75 3.61 7.41 -3.86
N ILE A 76 3.27 6.30 -3.20
CA ILE A 76 3.44 6.14 -1.75
C ILE A 76 4.21 4.85 -1.50
N PHE A 77 5.29 4.97 -0.74
CA PHE A 77 6.08 3.82 -0.31
C PHE A 77 5.40 3.17 0.89
N MET A 78 4.74 2.02 0.68
CA MET A 78 4.06 1.24 1.71
C MET A 78 4.99 0.28 2.43
N GLY A 79 6.16 0.06 1.87
CA GLY A 79 7.25 -0.71 2.43
C GLY A 79 8.52 -0.52 1.62
N SER A 80 9.64 -0.48 2.31
CA SER A 80 10.94 -0.09 1.73
C SER A 80 12.11 -0.97 2.21
N GLN A 81 11.80 -2.07 2.94
CA GLN A 81 12.79 -2.90 3.59
C GLN A 81 13.12 -4.14 2.77
N PRO A 82 14.41 -4.44 2.54
CA PRO A 82 14.89 -5.77 2.19
C PRO A 82 14.93 -6.71 3.40
N TRP A 83 15.32 -7.96 3.21
CA TRP A 83 15.68 -8.82 4.33
C TRP A 83 16.95 -8.30 5.05
N PRO A 84 17.07 -8.36 6.39
CA PRO A 84 16.11 -8.81 7.40
C PRO A 84 15.07 -7.74 7.78
N PRO A 85 13.89 -8.16 8.30
CA PRO A 85 12.84 -7.22 8.67
C PRO A 85 13.26 -6.29 9.81
N ARG A 86 12.73 -5.05 9.80
CA ARG A 86 12.95 -4.01 10.81
C ARG A 86 11.62 -3.50 11.36
N LEU A 87 11.66 -2.96 12.56
CA LEU A 87 10.47 -2.37 13.17
C LEU A 87 9.96 -1.13 12.40
N SER A 88 10.89 -0.34 11.87
CA SER A 88 10.60 0.96 11.23
C SER A 88 10.32 0.89 9.74
N GLN A 89 10.47 -0.27 9.11
CA GLN A 89 10.27 -0.45 7.67
C GLN A 89 9.54 -1.77 7.41
N ALA A 90 8.52 -1.75 6.59
CA ALA A 90 7.84 -2.94 6.07
C ALA A 90 8.54 -3.46 4.82
N GLY A 91 8.29 -4.71 4.45
CA GLY A 91 8.75 -5.30 3.20
C GLY A 91 8.27 -4.52 1.98
N THR A 92 8.99 -4.65 0.89
CA THR A 92 8.86 -3.80 -0.30
C THR A 92 7.45 -3.76 -0.87
N CYS A 93 6.92 -2.55 -0.98
CA CYS A 93 5.65 -2.27 -1.66
C CYS A 93 5.55 -0.80 -2.03
N ILE A 94 5.22 -0.52 -3.28
CA ILE A 94 5.00 0.83 -3.78
C ILE A 94 3.58 0.93 -4.33
N MET A 95 2.77 1.82 -3.80
CA MET A 95 1.45 2.13 -4.34
C MET A 95 1.53 3.33 -5.27
N VAL A 96 0.90 3.23 -6.44
CA VAL A 96 0.75 4.32 -7.39
C VAL A 96 -0.72 4.62 -7.58
N GLU A 97 -1.13 5.84 -7.24
CA GLU A 97 -2.47 6.37 -7.46
C GLU A 97 -2.48 7.25 -8.71
N LEU A 98 -3.45 7.04 -9.58
CA LEU A 98 -3.60 7.74 -10.86
C LEU A 98 -4.95 8.44 -10.94
N GLY A 99 -4.94 9.76 -10.93
CA GLY A 99 -6.18 10.53 -10.96
C GLY A 99 -7.13 10.15 -9.83
N THR A 100 -8.42 10.17 -10.08
CA THR A 100 -9.44 10.05 -9.04
C THR A 100 -9.79 8.61 -8.61
N SER A 101 -9.26 7.55 -9.27
CA SER A 101 -9.84 6.22 -9.02
C SER A 101 -9.01 4.98 -9.35
N LYS A 102 -7.72 5.12 -9.64
CA LYS A 102 -6.91 3.93 -9.97
C LYS A 102 -5.75 3.80 -8.99
N ARG A 103 -5.63 2.63 -8.35
CA ARG A 103 -4.50 2.26 -7.51
C ARG A 103 -3.86 1.00 -8.04
N LEU A 104 -2.55 1.02 -8.16
CA LEU A 104 -1.71 -0.09 -8.59
C LEU A 104 -0.63 -0.30 -7.54
N PHE A 105 -0.33 -1.56 -7.24
CA PHE A 105 0.67 -1.91 -6.24
C PHE A 105 1.82 -2.65 -6.93
N PHE A 106 3.03 -2.21 -6.68
CA PHE A 106 4.25 -2.83 -7.18
C PHE A 106 4.97 -3.49 -6.00
N ASP A 107 5.04 -4.80 -6.03
CA ASP A 107 5.37 -5.70 -4.93
C ASP A 107 4.40 -5.56 -3.73
N PHE A 108 4.43 -6.55 -2.83
CA PHE A 108 3.51 -6.62 -1.69
C PHE A 108 4.14 -7.40 -0.53
N GLY A 109 5.27 -6.89 -0.04
CA GLY A 109 6.10 -7.52 0.98
C GLY A 109 5.51 -7.48 2.38
N PRO A 110 6.12 -8.21 3.34
CA PRO A 110 5.56 -8.39 4.68
C PRO A 110 5.45 -7.07 5.46
N GLY A 111 4.28 -6.85 6.05
CA GLY A 111 3.94 -5.63 6.82
C GLY A 111 3.44 -4.46 5.97
N CYS A 112 3.50 -4.53 4.64
CA CYS A 112 2.98 -3.45 3.79
C CYS A 112 1.46 -3.31 3.90
N LEU A 113 0.72 -4.39 4.09
CA LEU A 113 -0.73 -4.34 4.27
C LEU A 113 -1.12 -3.49 5.49
N ARG A 114 -0.38 -3.60 6.59
CA ARG A 114 -0.56 -2.73 7.76
C ARG A 114 -0.39 -1.25 7.38
N ASN A 115 0.64 -0.93 6.61
CA ASN A 115 0.93 0.43 6.18
C ASN A 115 -0.12 0.95 5.17
N ILE A 116 -0.63 0.09 4.29
CA ILE A 116 -1.73 0.41 3.37
C ILE A 116 -3.00 0.78 4.15
N ILE A 117 -3.35 -0.01 5.17
CA ILE A 117 -4.50 0.28 6.05
C ILE A 117 -4.26 1.58 6.84
N ALA A 118 -3.05 1.80 7.37
CA ALA A 118 -2.70 3.04 8.07
C ALA A 118 -2.78 4.28 7.17
N ASN A 119 -2.47 4.13 5.88
CA ASN A 119 -2.69 5.17 4.86
C ASN A 119 -4.15 5.29 4.42
N GLN A 120 -5.08 4.65 5.11
CA GLN A 120 -6.53 4.74 4.88
C GLN A 120 -6.94 4.33 3.45
N VAL A 121 -6.23 3.38 2.85
CA VAL A 121 -6.62 2.80 1.57
C VAL A 121 -7.76 1.81 1.78
N PRO A 122 -8.92 1.98 1.14
CA PRO A 122 -10.02 1.04 1.29
C PRO A 122 -9.66 -0.35 0.75
N VAL A 123 -9.92 -1.39 1.54
CA VAL A 123 -9.60 -2.78 1.16
C VAL A 123 -10.19 -3.20 -0.18
N PRO A 124 -11.45 -2.81 -0.54
CA PRO A 124 -12.02 -3.13 -1.86
C PRO A 124 -11.26 -2.56 -3.05
N GLU A 125 -10.37 -1.58 -2.82
CA GLU A 125 -9.58 -0.94 -3.86
C GLU A 125 -8.19 -1.57 -4.06
N ILE A 126 -7.82 -2.59 -3.26
CA ILE A 126 -6.54 -3.31 -3.36
C ILE A 126 -6.74 -4.52 -4.29
N ASN A 127 -6.55 -4.32 -5.59
CA ASN A 127 -6.86 -5.34 -6.58
C ASN A 127 -5.75 -5.63 -7.59
N ASP A 128 -4.95 -4.65 -8.01
CA ASP A 128 -3.94 -4.81 -9.06
C ASP A 128 -2.54 -4.83 -8.44
N ILE A 129 -1.92 -6.01 -8.36
CA ILE A 129 -0.58 -6.20 -7.79
C ILE A 129 0.37 -6.69 -8.88
N PHE A 130 1.47 -5.97 -9.06
CA PHE A 130 2.56 -6.29 -9.97
C PHE A 130 3.74 -6.83 -9.17
N LEU A 131 4.17 -8.05 -9.43
CA LEU A 131 5.31 -8.66 -8.76
C LEU A 131 6.55 -8.55 -9.63
N THR A 132 7.62 -7.99 -9.08
CA THR A 132 8.91 -7.95 -9.75
C THR A 132 9.57 -9.31 -9.78
N HIS A 133 9.48 -10.06 -8.70
CA HIS A 133 9.99 -11.41 -8.55
C HIS A 133 9.39 -12.09 -7.30
N LEU A 134 9.81 -13.32 -7.01
CA LEU A 134 9.15 -14.15 -6.02
C LEU A 134 10.00 -14.40 -4.75
N HIS A 135 10.78 -13.42 -4.31
CA HIS A 135 11.29 -13.40 -2.93
C HIS A 135 10.19 -12.96 -1.96
N LEU A 136 10.18 -13.53 -0.76
CA LEU A 136 9.12 -13.30 0.23
C LEU A 136 8.99 -11.85 0.67
N ASP A 137 10.08 -11.09 0.70
CA ASP A 137 10.07 -9.66 1.03
C ASP A 137 9.40 -8.80 -0.05
N HIS A 138 8.97 -9.40 -1.18
CA HIS A 138 8.20 -8.77 -2.25
C HIS A 138 6.75 -9.24 -2.37
N TYR A 139 6.32 -10.34 -1.70
CA TYR A 139 4.93 -10.81 -1.84
C TYR A 139 4.29 -11.40 -0.58
N ALA A 140 4.97 -11.47 0.55
CA ALA A 140 4.51 -12.25 1.70
C ALA A 140 3.17 -11.79 2.30
N ASP A 141 2.73 -10.55 2.10
CA ASP A 141 1.42 -10.09 2.55
C ASP A 141 0.26 -10.40 1.57
N ILE A 142 0.54 -10.89 0.36
CA ILE A 142 -0.53 -11.26 -0.59
C ILE A 142 -1.42 -12.38 -0.03
N PRO A 143 -0.90 -13.49 0.54
CA PRO A 143 -1.73 -14.52 1.13
C PRO A 143 -2.63 -13.99 2.24
N TYR A 144 -2.14 -13.06 3.04
CA TYR A 144 -2.92 -12.44 4.12
C TYR A 144 -4.04 -11.55 3.56
N LEU A 145 -3.73 -10.71 2.58
CA LEU A 145 -4.72 -9.90 1.87
C LEU A 145 -5.79 -10.79 1.22
N TRP A 146 -5.38 -11.80 0.46
CA TRP A 146 -6.29 -12.69 -0.27
C TRP A 146 -7.28 -13.39 0.65
N GLN A 147 -6.81 -13.89 1.81
CA GLN A 147 -7.64 -14.63 2.75
C GLN A 147 -8.65 -13.75 3.49
N PHE A 148 -8.32 -12.51 3.83
CA PHE A 148 -9.13 -11.69 4.74
C PHE A 148 -9.79 -10.47 4.07
N ALA A 149 -9.33 -10.01 2.93
CA ALA A 149 -9.94 -8.88 2.25
C ALA A 149 -11.40 -9.11 1.82
N PRO A 150 -11.84 -10.33 1.45
CA PRO A 150 -13.24 -10.57 1.15
C PRO A 150 -14.18 -10.27 2.32
N PHE A 151 -13.76 -10.49 3.57
CA PHE A 151 -14.51 -10.10 4.77
C PHE A 151 -14.65 -8.58 4.95
N ASN A 152 -13.81 -7.82 4.25
CA ASN A 152 -13.80 -6.35 4.28
C ASN A 152 -14.26 -5.73 2.95
N GLY A 153 -15.02 -6.48 2.15
CA GLY A 153 -15.69 -5.96 0.96
C GLY A 153 -14.93 -6.06 -0.35
N ARG A 154 -13.77 -6.72 -0.40
CA ARG A 154 -13.12 -7.03 -1.68
C ARG A 154 -13.81 -8.26 -2.30
N TRP A 155 -14.86 -8.04 -3.04
CA TRP A 155 -15.67 -9.08 -3.67
C TRP A 155 -15.40 -9.28 -5.15
N LYS A 156 -14.32 -8.71 -5.65
CA LYS A 156 -13.78 -8.92 -6.99
C LYS A 156 -12.54 -9.80 -6.91
N PRO A 157 -12.16 -10.46 -8.01
CA PRO A 157 -10.92 -11.21 -8.08
C PRO A 157 -9.71 -10.36 -7.75
N LEU A 158 -8.73 -10.94 -7.06
CA LEU A 158 -7.42 -10.34 -6.89
C LEU A 158 -6.63 -10.53 -8.19
N ARG A 159 -6.18 -9.45 -8.82
CA ARG A 159 -5.34 -9.52 -10.01
C ARG A 159 -3.87 -9.46 -9.65
N VAL A 160 -3.15 -10.54 -9.97
CA VAL A 160 -1.71 -10.64 -9.77
C VAL A 160 -1.04 -10.71 -11.13
N ILE A 161 -0.19 -9.74 -11.41
CA ILE A 161 0.58 -9.62 -12.65
C ILE A 161 2.04 -9.85 -12.29
N GLY A 162 2.70 -10.79 -12.97
CA GLY A 162 4.09 -11.06 -12.67
C GLY A 162 4.77 -11.94 -13.71
N PRO A 163 6.09 -12.12 -13.56
CA PRO A 163 6.89 -12.85 -14.52
C PRO A 163 6.67 -14.37 -14.46
N SER A 164 6.88 -15.03 -15.58
CA SER A 164 7.16 -16.45 -15.61
C SER A 164 8.55 -16.73 -15.01
N GLY A 165 8.76 -17.96 -14.53
CA GLY A 165 10.10 -18.43 -14.22
C GLY A 165 10.76 -19.15 -15.41
N ARG A 166 11.96 -19.68 -15.19
CA ARG A 166 12.62 -20.58 -16.15
C ARG A 166 11.78 -21.85 -16.42
N THR A 167 11.05 -22.30 -15.42
CA THR A 167 10.06 -23.38 -15.52
C THR A 167 8.73 -22.90 -14.97
N ALA A 168 7.63 -23.53 -15.34
CA ALA A 168 6.30 -23.19 -14.85
C ALA A 168 6.20 -23.20 -13.31
N ALA A 169 6.93 -24.09 -12.64
CA ALA A 169 6.93 -24.17 -11.18
C ALA A 169 7.56 -22.96 -10.46
N LEU A 170 8.31 -22.13 -11.20
CA LEU A 170 9.00 -20.94 -10.66
C LEU A 170 8.34 -19.63 -11.07
N GLY A 171 7.16 -19.70 -11.70
CA GLY A 171 6.42 -18.52 -12.15
C GLY A 171 5.36 -18.04 -11.18
N THR A 172 4.84 -16.85 -11.44
CA THR A 172 3.80 -16.18 -10.63
C THR A 172 2.52 -17.02 -10.52
N ARG A 173 2.13 -17.73 -11.59
CA ARG A 173 0.95 -18.60 -11.58
C ARG A 173 1.11 -19.74 -10.58
N ALA A 174 2.24 -20.44 -10.60
CA ALA A 174 2.50 -21.53 -9.65
C ALA A 174 2.53 -21.01 -8.21
N MET A 175 3.09 -19.83 -7.96
CA MET A 175 3.06 -19.19 -6.64
C MET A 175 1.61 -18.96 -6.17
N CYS A 176 0.74 -18.39 -7.01
CA CYS A 176 -0.67 -18.18 -6.68
C CYS A 176 -1.41 -19.50 -6.41
N GLU A 177 -1.20 -20.54 -7.22
CA GLU A 177 -1.80 -21.87 -7.00
C GLU A 177 -1.36 -22.50 -5.66
N HIS A 178 -0.09 -22.32 -5.26
CA HIS A 178 0.37 -22.79 -3.96
C HIS A 178 -0.20 -21.97 -2.81
N MET A 179 -0.37 -20.67 -3.00
CA MET A 179 -1.01 -19.78 -2.03
C MET A 179 -2.48 -20.18 -1.79
N GLU A 180 -3.24 -20.50 -2.83
CA GLU A 180 -4.62 -20.98 -2.69
C GLU A 180 -4.68 -22.28 -1.88
N LYS A 181 -3.78 -23.22 -2.14
CA LYS A 181 -3.68 -24.46 -1.36
C LYS A 181 -3.32 -24.22 0.10
N MET A 182 -2.37 -23.30 0.36
CA MET A 182 -2.00 -22.91 1.72
C MET A 182 -3.17 -22.25 2.44
N GLY A 183 -3.99 -21.46 1.75
CA GLY A 183 -5.15 -20.77 2.30
C GLY A 183 -6.42 -21.62 2.41
N ALA A 184 -6.36 -22.92 2.16
CA ALA A 184 -7.54 -23.81 2.11
C ALA A 184 -8.38 -23.78 3.38
N TRP A 185 -7.79 -23.59 4.55
CA TRP A 185 -8.53 -23.42 5.81
C TRP A 185 -9.53 -22.26 5.73
N THR A 186 -9.05 -21.07 5.33
CA THR A 186 -9.88 -19.87 5.29
C THR A 186 -10.91 -19.91 4.15
N SER A 187 -10.53 -20.39 2.98
CA SER A 187 -11.47 -20.53 1.85
C SER A 187 -12.58 -21.56 2.14
N HIS A 188 -12.24 -22.64 2.87
CA HIS A 188 -13.25 -23.60 3.35
C HIS A 188 -14.21 -22.96 4.36
N GLN A 189 -13.69 -22.18 5.32
CA GLN A 189 -14.49 -21.42 6.27
C GLN A 189 -15.44 -20.46 5.56
N ALA A 190 -14.95 -19.76 4.54
CA ALA A 190 -15.73 -18.79 3.78
C ALA A 190 -16.69 -19.41 2.76
N ALA A 191 -16.58 -20.72 2.51
CA ALA A 191 -17.46 -21.40 1.56
C ALA A 191 -18.94 -21.22 1.93
N GLY A 192 -19.73 -20.70 1.00
CA GLY A 192 -21.15 -20.39 1.19
C GLY A 192 -21.43 -19.03 1.85
N MET A 193 -20.40 -18.24 2.21
CA MET A 193 -20.58 -16.84 2.58
C MET A 193 -20.76 -15.97 1.32
N PRO A 194 -21.49 -14.83 1.42
CA PRO A 194 -21.76 -13.96 0.28
C PRO A 194 -20.54 -13.08 -0.06
N MET A 195 -19.43 -13.71 -0.45
CA MET A 195 -18.17 -13.02 -0.77
C MET A 195 -17.96 -12.80 -2.27
N ALA A 196 -18.99 -13.06 -3.09
CA ALA A 196 -18.90 -13.04 -4.56
C ALA A 196 -17.59 -13.67 -5.05
N ASP A 197 -16.86 -13.01 -5.93
CA ASP A 197 -15.61 -13.52 -6.52
C ASP A 197 -14.36 -13.14 -5.69
N GLY A 198 -14.53 -12.77 -4.42
CA GLY A 198 -13.48 -12.26 -3.55
C GLY A 198 -12.31 -13.24 -3.31
N TYR A 199 -12.55 -14.54 -3.45
CA TYR A 199 -11.54 -15.59 -3.35
C TYR A 199 -10.92 -16.01 -4.67
N GLU A 200 -11.38 -15.47 -5.80
CA GLU A 200 -10.76 -15.73 -7.08
C GLU A 200 -9.48 -14.92 -7.26
N ILE A 201 -8.51 -15.52 -7.97
CA ILE A 201 -7.26 -14.89 -8.33
C ILE A 201 -7.12 -14.91 -9.85
N GLU A 202 -7.05 -13.74 -10.46
CA GLU A 202 -6.73 -13.57 -11.87
C GLU A 202 -5.22 -13.37 -12.04
N VAL A 203 -4.53 -14.38 -12.57
CA VAL A 203 -3.08 -14.30 -12.80
C VAL A 203 -2.79 -13.93 -14.24
N THR A 204 -2.09 -12.82 -14.44
CA THR A 204 -1.45 -12.46 -15.70
C THR A 204 0.04 -12.76 -15.59
N GLU A 205 0.45 -13.90 -16.10
CA GLU A 205 1.86 -14.29 -16.16
C GLU A 205 2.43 -13.99 -17.55
N PHE A 206 3.46 -13.13 -17.60
CA PHE A 206 4.14 -12.78 -18.86
C PHE A 206 5.49 -13.50 -18.98
N ASP A 207 5.96 -13.72 -20.20
CA ASP A 207 7.32 -14.25 -20.43
C ASP A 207 8.34 -13.19 -19.97
N PHE A 208 9.10 -13.49 -18.92
CA PHE A 208 10.12 -12.59 -18.41
C PHE A 208 11.20 -12.20 -19.45
N ARG A 209 11.32 -12.94 -20.55
CA ARG A 209 12.28 -12.69 -21.64
C ARG A 209 11.77 -11.70 -22.67
N ASP A 210 10.50 -11.32 -22.62
CA ASP A 210 9.90 -10.35 -23.54
C ASP A 210 10.25 -8.92 -23.13
N ASP A 211 11.50 -8.53 -23.34
CA ASP A 211 12.03 -7.22 -22.92
C ASP A 211 11.34 -6.06 -23.65
N GLY A 212 10.59 -5.26 -22.93
CA GLY A 212 9.74 -4.18 -23.44
C GLY A 212 8.31 -4.61 -23.74
N GLY A 213 7.94 -5.86 -23.39
CA GLY A 213 6.59 -6.37 -23.49
C GLY A 213 5.60 -5.61 -22.63
N VAL A 214 4.34 -5.60 -23.05
CA VAL A 214 3.24 -4.93 -22.34
C VAL A 214 2.51 -5.97 -21.52
N CYS A 215 2.55 -5.84 -20.18
CA CYS A 215 1.84 -6.74 -19.28
C CYS A 215 0.50 -6.19 -18.78
N TYR A 216 0.24 -4.91 -18.98
CA TYR A 216 -1.02 -4.25 -18.62
C TYR A 216 -1.30 -3.08 -19.57
N ASP A 217 -2.53 -3.01 -20.12
CA ASP A 217 -3.00 -1.90 -20.96
C ASP A 217 -4.51 -1.75 -20.75
N LYS A 218 -4.90 -0.95 -19.75
CA LYS A 218 -6.30 -0.71 -19.39
C LYS A 218 -6.49 0.70 -18.86
N ASP A 219 -7.63 1.30 -19.18
CA ASP A 219 -8.06 2.61 -18.65
C ASP A 219 -7.03 3.73 -18.85
N GLY A 220 -6.31 3.70 -19.99
CA GLY A 220 -5.25 4.66 -20.31
C GLY A 220 -3.94 4.46 -19.52
N VAL A 221 -3.84 3.40 -18.76
CA VAL A 221 -2.61 3.00 -18.07
C VAL A 221 -1.94 1.89 -18.85
N LYS A 222 -0.68 2.09 -19.18
CA LYS A 222 0.17 1.09 -19.84
C LYS A 222 1.33 0.73 -18.93
N VAL A 223 1.56 -0.57 -18.71
CA VAL A 223 2.72 -1.06 -17.99
C VAL A 223 3.54 -1.98 -18.91
N THR A 224 4.79 -1.61 -19.09
CA THR A 224 5.80 -2.42 -19.81
C THR A 224 6.78 -3.02 -18.82
N HIS A 225 7.35 -4.18 -19.19
CA HIS A 225 8.32 -4.86 -18.35
C HIS A 225 9.60 -5.20 -19.13
N TRP A 226 10.66 -5.50 -18.40
CA TRP A 226 11.92 -6.06 -18.90
C TRP A 226 12.59 -6.87 -17.81
N ARG A 227 13.39 -7.85 -18.19
CA ARG A 227 14.11 -8.72 -17.24
C ARG A 227 15.18 -7.97 -16.46
N ARG A 228 15.41 -8.47 -15.26
CA ARG A 228 16.50 -8.04 -14.37
C ARG A 228 17.43 -9.24 -14.11
N SER A 229 18.72 -8.96 -13.88
CA SER A 229 19.67 -9.96 -13.41
C SER A 229 19.63 -10.00 -11.88
N HIS A 230 19.00 -11.03 -11.33
CA HIS A 230 18.88 -11.25 -9.89
C HIS A 230 19.16 -12.72 -9.56
N ALA A 231 18.76 -13.21 -8.36
CA ALA A 231 19.09 -14.53 -7.84
C ALA A 231 18.58 -15.69 -8.71
N ALA A 232 17.45 -15.52 -9.40
CA ALA A 232 16.89 -16.52 -10.31
C ALA A 232 16.29 -15.84 -11.54
N ASP A 233 16.09 -16.62 -12.61
CA ASP A 233 15.38 -16.15 -13.80
C ASP A 233 13.93 -15.82 -13.48
N GLY A 234 13.44 -14.73 -14.02
CA GLY A 234 12.09 -14.22 -13.83
C GLY A 234 12.06 -12.83 -13.18
N ALA A 235 13.12 -12.38 -12.53
CA ALA A 235 13.17 -11.01 -12.01
C ALA A 235 12.94 -9.98 -13.13
N SER A 236 12.03 -9.04 -12.90
CA SER A 236 11.55 -8.08 -13.89
C SER A 236 11.39 -6.69 -13.29
N ALA A 237 11.61 -5.67 -14.11
CA ALA A 237 11.32 -4.28 -13.79
C ALA A 237 10.07 -3.82 -14.54
N TYR A 238 9.45 -2.72 -14.10
CA TYR A 238 8.25 -2.16 -14.68
C TYR A 238 8.39 -0.68 -15.00
N ARG A 239 7.80 -0.27 -16.12
CA ARG A 239 7.52 1.12 -16.44
C ARG A 239 6.01 1.29 -16.60
N LEU A 240 5.44 2.21 -15.83
CA LEU A 240 4.08 2.68 -15.97
C LEU A 240 4.08 4.00 -16.73
N ASP A 241 3.27 4.09 -17.78
CA ASP A 241 2.98 5.31 -18.51
C ASP A 241 1.47 5.60 -18.42
N TRP A 242 1.13 6.82 -18.00
CA TRP A 242 -0.24 7.28 -17.86
C TRP A 242 -0.34 8.80 -18.05
N ASN A 243 -1.22 9.26 -18.94
CA ASN A 243 -1.53 10.68 -19.17
C ASN A 243 -0.31 11.60 -19.37
N GLY A 244 0.75 11.07 -20.00
CA GLY A 244 2.02 11.76 -20.20
C GLY A 244 2.91 11.84 -18.96
N LEU A 245 2.56 11.15 -17.90
CA LEU A 245 3.41 10.91 -16.71
C LEU A 245 3.93 9.49 -16.73
N SER A 246 5.07 9.27 -16.10
CA SER A 246 5.74 7.97 -16.10
C SER A 246 6.45 7.64 -14.78
N PHE A 247 6.38 6.37 -14.40
CA PHE A 247 7.00 5.82 -13.20
C PHE A 247 7.72 4.52 -13.54
N VAL A 248 8.88 4.30 -12.92
CA VAL A 248 9.64 3.04 -13.02
C VAL A 248 9.91 2.50 -11.63
N TRP A 249 9.65 1.20 -11.45
CA TRP A 249 10.17 0.39 -10.35
C TRP A 249 11.03 -0.73 -10.93
N THR A 250 12.33 -0.75 -10.54
CA THR A 250 13.26 -1.72 -11.10
C THR A 250 13.13 -3.12 -10.51
N GLY A 251 12.50 -3.26 -9.33
CA GLY A 251 12.71 -4.46 -8.54
C GLY A 251 14.19 -4.63 -8.20
N ASP A 252 14.53 -5.81 -7.74
CA ASP A 252 15.89 -6.19 -7.41
C ASP A 252 16.69 -6.59 -8.65
N GLY A 253 17.98 -6.35 -8.62
CA GLY A 253 18.88 -6.79 -9.68
C GLY A 253 20.10 -5.92 -9.89
N LYS A 254 21.05 -6.43 -10.59
CA LYS A 254 22.26 -5.71 -11.00
C LYS A 254 21.91 -4.56 -11.95
N PRO A 255 22.70 -3.48 -11.96
CA PRO A 255 22.55 -2.43 -12.97
C PRO A 255 22.75 -3.00 -14.38
N ASP A 256 21.86 -2.65 -15.29
CA ASP A 256 21.83 -3.21 -16.65
C ASP A 256 21.43 -2.17 -17.72
N GLN A 257 21.72 -2.49 -18.97
CA GLN A 257 21.43 -1.64 -20.11
C GLN A 257 19.96 -1.63 -20.52
N LEU A 258 19.20 -2.67 -20.19
CA LEU A 258 17.76 -2.70 -20.45
C LEU A 258 17.06 -1.65 -19.58
N THR A 259 17.44 -1.56 -18.30
CA THR A 259 16.96 -0.51 -17.40
C THR A 259 17.32 0.87 -17.94
N ALA A 260 18.56 1.11 -18.37
CA ALA A 260 18.94 2.39 -18.98
C ALA A 260 18.12 2.72 -20.23
N LYS A 261 17.76 1.71 -21.03
CA LYS A 261 16.96 1.85 -22.26
C LYS A 261 15.48 2.15 -21.95
N TYR A 262 14.82 1.29 -21.16
CA TYR A 262 13.38 1.36 -20.98
C TYR A 262 12.93 2.40 -19.94
N ALA A 263 13.78 2.74 -18.98
CA ALA A 263 13.53 3.80 -18.01
C ALA A 263 13.91 5.20 -18.52
N LYS A 264 14.40 5.34 -19.75
CA LYS A 264 14.88 6.63 -20.28
C LYS A 264 13.85 7.75 -20.14
N ASN A 265 14.28 8.91 -19.59
CA ASN A 265 13.49 10.12 -19.43
C ASN A 265 12.17 9.93 -18.67
N VAL A 266 12.10 8.98 -17.74
CA VAL A 266 10.93 8.79 -16.88
C VAL A 266 10.80 9.96 -15.88
N ASP A 267 9.58 10.26 -15.44
CA ASP A 267 9.37 11.29 -14.41
C ASP A 267 9.95 10.84 -13.05
N VAL A 268 9.60 9.64 -12.60
CA VAL A 268 10.09 9.09 -11.35
C VAL A 268 10.74 7.73 -11.59
N PHE A 269 12.03 7.67 -11.36
CA PHE A 269 12.85 6.46 -11.44
C PHE A 269 13.11 5.94 -10.03
N VAL A 270 12.53 4.81 -9.67
CA VAL A 270 12.74 4.15 -8.38
C VAL A 270 13.56 2.88 -8.61
N THR A 271 14.62 2.72 -7.85
CA THR A 271 15.50 1.54 -7.87
C THR A 271 15.80 1.06 -6.46
N GLU A 272 16.08 -0.23 -6.32
CA GLU A 272 16.68 -0.73 -5.09
C GLU A 272 18.06 -0.12 -4.86
N MET A 273 18.55 -0.20 -3.62
CA MET A 273 19.89 0.20 -3.27
C MET A 273 20.50 -0.74 -2.23
N ALA A 274 21.62 -1.33 -2.56
CA ALA A 274 22.50 -1.96 -1.58
C ALA A 274 23.66 -1.02 -1.21
N VAL A 275 24.09 -1.10 0.05
CA VAL A 275 25.30 -0.41 0.52
C VAL A 275 26.49 -1.34 0.42
N ASP A 276 27.71 -0.80 0.41
CA ASP A 276 28.91 -1.64 0.49
C ASP A 276 28.87 -2.49 1.77
N MET A 277 28.57 -3.78 1.56
CA MET A 277 28.31 -4.72 2.62
C MET A 277 29.58 -5.33 3.21
N VAL A 278 30.71 -5.17 2.53
CA VAL A 278 31.97 -5.79 2.97
C VAL A 278 32.46 -5.16 4.25
N SER A 279 32.34 -3.84 4.38
CA SER A 279 32.92 -3.10 5.51
C SER A 279 31.96 -2.78 6.64
N LEU A 280 30.67 -2.63 6.38
CA LEU A 280 29.74 -2.11 7.38
C LEU A 280 28.66 -3.13 7.81
N TRP A 281 27.97 -3.76 6.86
CA TRP A 281 26.85 -4.63 7.20
C TRP A 281 27.32 -5.95 7.81
N ALA A 282 28.32 -6.59 7.23
CA ALA A 282 28.86 -7.85 7.70
C ALA A 282 29.36 -7.76 9.15
N LEU A 283 30.01 -6.66 9.49
CA LEU A 283 30.47 -6.39 10.85
C LEU A 283 29.30 -6.19 11.83
N LYS A 284 28.26 -5.46 11.42
CA LYS A 284 27.07 -5.23 12.25
C LYS A 284 26.23 -6.51 12.45
N GLN A 285 26.12 -7.34 11.43
CA GLN A 285 25.28 -8.54 11.44
C GLN A 285 26.01 -9.79 11.93
N GLY A 286 27.30 -9.73 12.16
CA GLY A 286 28.10 -10.86 12.59
C GLY A 286 28.20 -11.98 11.56
N VAL A 287 27.99 -11.66 10.27
CA VAL A 287 28.14 -12.60 9.15
C VAL A 287 29.48 -12.45 8.48
N SER A 288 29.94 -13.53 7.81
CA SER A 288 31.18 -13.46 7.04
C SER A 288 31.07 -12.38 5.94
N PRO A 289 32.06 -11.45 5.86
CA PRO A 289 32.11 -10.46 4.78
C PRO A 289 32.07 -11.09 3.40
N TYR A 290 32.66 -12.28 3.24
CA TYR A 290 32.64 -13.03 1.98
C TYR A 290 31.21 -13.45 1.58
N ILE A 291 30.42 -13.96 2.53
CA ILE A 291 29.01 -14.34 2.26
C ILE A 291 28.18 -13.10 1.96
N GLY A 292 28.37 -12.02 2.74
CA GLY A 292 27.69 -10.75 2.50
C GLY A 292 27.98 -10.18 1.12
N ALA A 293 29.25 -10.13 0.72
CA ALA A 293 29.63 -9.68 -0.63
C ALA A 293 29.07 -10.61 -1.71
N TRP A 294 29.14 -11.93 -1.50
CA TRP A 294 28.68 -12.89 -2.49
C TRP A 294 27.14 -12.82 -2.72
N THR A 295 26.37 -12.67 -1.64
CA THR A 295 24.89 -12.60 -1.74
C THR A 295 24.39 -11.24 -2.21
N ILE A 296 25.05 -10.15 -1.78
CA ILE A 296 24.57 -8.79 -2.07
C ILE A 296 25.18 -8.26 -3.36
N ASP A 297 26.49 -8.28 -3.50
CA ASP A 297 27.15 -7.69 -4.67
C ASP A 297 26.82 -8.43 -5.97
N ASN A 298 26.54 -9.73 -5.93
CA ASN A 298 26.15 -10.48 -7.13
C ASN A 298 24.70 -10.23 -7.56
N PHE A 299 23.81 -9.76 -6.68
CA PHE A 299 22.37 -9.77 -6.96
C PHE A 299 21.70 -8.39 -6.87
N HIS A 300 22.37 -7.36 -6.36
CA HIS A 300 21.78 -6.06 -6.08
C HIS A 300 22.52 -4.88 -6.70
N THR A 301 21.85 -3.74 -6.77
CA THR A 301 22.40 -2.47 -7.27
C THR A 301 23.07 -1.70 -6.14
N MET A 302 24.38 -1.56 -6.18
CA MET A 302 25.15 -0.82 -5.18
C MET A 302 24.86 0.68 -5.26
N HIS A 303 24.97 1.38 -4.12
CA HIS A 303 24.65 2.82 -3.99
C HIS A 303 25.31 3.72 -5.05
N TYR A 304 26.56 3.48 -5.40
CA TYR A 304 27.24 4.21 -6.48
C TYR A 304 26.68 3.87 -7.87
N ALA A 305 26.23 2.63 -8.08
CA ALA A 305 25.61 2.20 -9.33
C ALA A 305 24.21 2.79 -9.52
N VAL A 306 23.48 3.09 -8.45
CA VAL A 306 22.24 3.87 -8.51
C VAL A 306 22.47 5.22 -9.18
N GLY A 307 23.53 5.94 -8.78
CA GLY A 307 23.90 7.20 -9.42
C GLY A 307 24.28 7.05 -10.89
N TYR A 308 24.99 5.97 -11.23
CA TYR A 308 25.34 5.67 -12.61
C TYR A 308 24.10 5.40 -13.47
N LEU A 309 23.17 4.55 -13.00
CA LEU A 309 21.91 4.30 -13.70
C LEU A 309 21.05 5.56 -13.83
N ALA A 310 20.90 6.33 -12.77
CA ALA A 310 20.16 7.59 -12.81
C ALA A 310 20.74 8.58 -13.82
N ASN A 311 22.08 8.61 -13.96
CA ASN A 311 22.73 9.42 -14.99
C ASN A 311 22.44 8.91 -16.41
N LEU A 312 22.29 7.62 -16.63
CA LEU A 312 21.89 7.07 -17.94
C LEU A 312 20.39 7.30 -18.22
N VAL A 313 19.54 7.12 -17.22
CA VAL A 313 18.09 7.24 -17.31
C VAL A 313 17.64 8.69 -17.52
N GLN A 314 18.28 9.67 -16.86
CA GLN A 314 17.91 11.09 -16.87
C GLN A 314 16.48 11.36 -16.41
N PRO A 315 16.06 10.88 -15.22
CA PRO A 315 14.72 11.12 -14.72
C PRO A 315 14.56 12.55 -14.19
N ARG A 316 13.30 13.00 -14.04
CA ARG A 316 13.00 14.23 -13.29
C ARG A 316 13.32 14.06 -11.80
N LEU A 317 13.04 12.85 -11.24
CA LEU A 317 13.36 12.45 -9.87
C LEU A 317 13.90 11.03 -9.87
N ALA A 318 15.09 10.83 -9.35
CA ALA A 318 15.63 9.50 -9.00
C ALA A 318 15.36 9.21 -7.52
N MET A 319 14.96 7.99 -7.19
CA MET A 319 14.76 7.55 -5.82
C MET A 319 15.38 6.19 -5.58
N ALA A 320 15.87 6.00 -4.36
CA ALA A 320 16.30 4.69 -3.89
C ALA A 320 15.37 4.19 -2.78
N THR A 321 15.00 2.91 -2.86
CA THR A 321 14.21 2.19 -1.84
C THR A 321 14.77 0.78 -1.68
N HIS A 322 14.07 -0.12 -1.02
CA HIS A 322 14.56 -1.48 -0.76
C HIS A 322 15.98 -1.45 -0.18
N VAL A 323 16.13 -0.66 0.87
CA VAL A 323 17.42 -0.41 1.53
C VAL A 323 17.23 -0.38 3.04
N SER A 324 18.13 -1.04 3.76
CA SER A 324 18.21 -0.89 5.21
C SER A 324 18.60 0.53 5.56
N PHE A 325 17.60 1.33 5.93
CA PHE A 325 17.78 2.77 6.12
C PHE A 325 18.35 3.07 7.51
N ASP A 326 19.67 3.03 7.61
CA ASP A 326 20.43 3.43 8.80
C ASP A 326 20.86 4.90 8.66
N ARG A 327 20.50 5.72 9.62
CA ARG A 327 20.86 7.16 9.61
C ARG A 327 22.35 7.40 9.43
N GLU A 328 23.18 6.51 9.95
CA GLU A 328 24.63 6.55 9.86
C GLU A 328 25.12 6.39 8.41
N LEU A 329 24.37 5.69 7.56
CA LEU A 329 24.75 5.36 6.19
C LEU A 329 24.24 6.38 5.15
N ILE A 330 23.33 7.28 5.52
CA ILE A 330 22.72 8.25 4.58
C ILE A 330 23.78 9.07 3.85
N GLY A 331 24.80 9.52 4.58
CA GLY A 331 25.88 10.32 4.01
C GLY A 331 26.65 9.55 2.94
N GLU A 332 27.03 8.31 3.24
CA GLU A 332 27.77 7.44 2.32
C GLU A 332 26.92 7.04 1.11
N MET A 333 25.68 6.61 1.35
CA MET A 333 24.74 6.29 0.27
C MET A 333 24.55 7.47 -0.68
N THR A 334 24.35 8.66 -0.13
CA THR A 334 24.19 9.89 -0.92
C THR A 334 25.45 10.24 -1.68
N ALA A 335 26.63 10.13 -1.05
CA ALA A 335 27.91 10.40 -1.68
C ALA A 335 28.14 9.45 -2.87
N GLY A 336 27.84 8.15 -2.73
CA GLY A 336 27.93 7.20 -3.83
C GLY A 336 27.06 7.57 -5.02
N VAL A 337 25.80 7.92 -4.79
CA VAL A 337 24.89 8.39 -5.86
C VAL A 337 25.47 9.64 -6.53
N ARG A 338 25.99 10.59 -5.73
CA ARG A 338 26.53 11.87 -6.22
C ARG A 338 27.83 11.75 -7.00
N MET A 339 28.52 10.60 -6.96
CA MET A 339 29.66 10.33 -7.83
C MET A 339 29.30 10.43 -9.32
N HIS A 340 28.08 10.05 -9.68
CA HIS A 340 27.65 9.93 -11.08
C HIS A 340 26.41 10.77 -11.43
N TYR A 341 25.57 11.13 -10.45
CA TYR A 341 24.30 11.80 -10.71
C TYR A 341 24.15 13.10 -9.90
N LYS A 342 23.88 14.20 -10.62
CA LYS A 342 23.70 15.54 -10.03
C LYS A 342 22.25 16.00 -10.00
N GLY A 343 21.32 15.23 -10.58
CA GLY A 343 19.90 15.56 -10.62
C GLY A 343 19.21 15.42 -9.27
N MET A 344 17.88 15.55 -9.27
CA MET A 344 17.06 15.40 -8.08
C MET A 344 17.10 13.95 -7.60
N PHE A 345 17.44 13.73 -6.32
CA PHE A 345 17.54 12.42 -5.70
C PHE A 345 16.96 12.44 -4.29
N ALA A 346 16.20 11.41 -3.94
CA ALA A 346 15.66 11.19 -2.60
C ALA A 346 15.61 9.68 -2.26
N PHE A 347 15.46 9.38 -0.97
CA PHE A 347 15.13 8.03 -0.51
C PHE A 347 13.62 7.86 -0.41
N GLY A 348 13.12 6.72 -0.90
CA GLY A 348 11.75 6.25 -0.69
C GLY A 348 11.74 5.29 0.49
N ILE A 349 11.42 5.79 1.67
CA ILE A 349 11.20 4.99 2.87
C ILE A 349 9.70 4.89 3.16
N ASP A 350 9.32 4.01 4.08
CA ASP A 350 7.92 3.83 4.47
C ASP A 350 7.23 5.18 4.67
N HIS A 351 6.06 5.33 4.08
CA HIS A 351 5.22 6.53 4.14
C HIS A 351 5.73 7.77 3.40
N THR A 352 6.84 7.65 2.66
CA THR A 352 7.23 8.71 1.70
C THR A 352 6.16 8.84 0.62
N VAL A 353 5.72 10.07 0.35
CA VAL A 353 4.68 10.41 -0.61
C VAL A 353 5.26 11.33 -1.68
N VAL A 354 5.13 10.93 -2.94
CA VAL A 354 5.59 11.72 -4.09
C VAL A 354 4.39 12.07 -4.95
N ASN A 355 4.09 13.34 -5.09
CA ASN A 355 3.09 13.81 -6.04
C ASN A 355 3.78 14.28 -7.32
N VAL A 356 3.24 13.90 -8.47
CA VAL A 356 3.81 14.16 -9.80
C VAL A 356 2.74 14.77 -10.68
N THR A 357 3.05 15.94 -11.23
CA THR A 357 2.32 16.56 -12.34
C THR A 357 3.27 16.84 -13.49
N LYS A 358 2.75 17.28 -14.63
CA LYS A 358 3.59 17.68 -15.78
C LYS A 358 4.58 18.79 -15.41
N ASP A 359 4.16 19.70 -14.51
CA ASP A 359 4.93 20.90 -14.18
C ASP A 359 5.86 20.72 -12.98
N ARG A 360 5.50 19.88 -12.02
CA ARG A 360 6.27 19.74 -10.78
C ARG A 360 6.22 18.34 -10.16
N ILE A 361 7.23 18.06 -9.34
CA ILE A 361 7.29 16.91 -8.43
C ILE A 361 7.56 17.46 -7.03
N TRP A 362 6.87 16.94 -6.02
CA TRP A 362 7.15 17.27 -4.63
C TRP A 362 7.06 16.04 -3.73
N ILE A 363 7.92 16.00 -2.73
CA ILE A 363 8.07 14.87 -1.81
C ILE A 363 7.59 15.30 -0.44
N ARG A 364 6.81 14.45 0.19
CA ARG A 364 6.25 14.64 1.53
C ARG A 364 6.32 13.34 2.31
N GLU A 365 5.97 13.41 3.58
CA GLU A 365 5.80 12.27 4.46
C GLU A 365 4.32 12.18 4.87
N ALA A 366 3.78 10.96 4.93
CA ALA A 366 2.43 10.75 5.42
C ALA A 366 2.40 10.85 6.95
N ALA A 367 1.52 11.71 7.46
CA ALA A 367 1.18 11.77 8.88
C ALA A 367 0.06 10.77 9.16
N LEU A 368 0.42 9.63 9.72
CA LEU A 368 -0.50 8.54 9.96
C LEU A 368 -1.25 8.74 11.28
N PRO A 369 -2.50 8.27 11.39
CA PRO A 369 -3.21 8.20 12.66
C PRO A 369 -2.59 7.15 13.58
N GLU A 370 -2.58 7.38 14.89
CA GLU A 370 -2.11 6.40 15.88
C GLU A 370 -2.92 5.10 15.85
N THR A 371 -4.22 5.24 15.62
CA THR A 371 -5.14 4.11 15.43
C THR A 371 -5.83 4.27 14.09
N SER A 372 -5.67 3.28 13.22
CA SER A 372 -6.36 3.26 11.93
C SER A 372 -7.31 2.08 11.86
N ASN A 373 -8.54 2.37 11.50
CA ASN A 373 -9.52 1.36 11.09
C ASN A 373 -9.47 1.22 9.57
N VAL A 374 -10.03 0.12 9.09
CA VAL A 374 -10.24 -0.08 7.64
C VAL A 374 -11.07 1.08 7.09
N ALA A 375 -10.52 1.79 6.12
CA ALA A 375 -11.19 2.89 5.46
C ALA A 375 -12.34 2.38 4.58
N ARG A 376 -13.41 3.15 4.51
CA ARG A 376 -14.51 2.86 3.56
C ARG A 376 -14.15 3.42 2.18
N PRO A 377 -14.52 2.74 1.10
CA PRO A 377 -14.51 3.33 -0.22
C PRO A 377 -15.37 4.58 -0.28
N SER A 378 -15.04 5.53 -1.16
CA SER A 378 -15.92 6.67 -1.40
C SER A 378 -17.26 6.21 -1.98
N MET A 379 -18.33 6.98 -1.76
CA MET A 379 -19.65 6.70 -2.37
C MET A 379 -19.55 6.66 -3.90
N GLU A 380 -18.78 7.55 -4.50
CA GLU A 380 -18.54 7.57 -5.95
C GLU A 380 -17.91 6.25 -6.42
N TRP A 381 -16.90 5.76 -5.72
CA TRP A 381 -16.26 4.49 -6.02
C TRP A 381 -17.23 3.32 -5.87
N MET A 382 -18.04 3.32 -4.80
CA MET A 382 -19.05 2.26 -4.55
C MET A 382 -20.09 2.21 -5.66
N ILE A 383 -20.60 3.35 -6.09
CA ILE A 383 -21.56 3.43 -7.20
C ILE A 383 -20.92 2.96 -8.51
N LYS A 384 -19.74 3.51 -8.86
CA LYS A 384 -19.02 3.17 -10.10
C LYS A 384 -18.70 1.69 -10.20
N ASN A 385 -18.40 1.03 -9.09
CA ASN A 385 -17.99 -0.37 -9.06
C ASN A 385 -19.14 -1.33 -8.70
N ASN A 386 -20.38 -0.83 -8.63
CA ASN A 386 -21.55 -1.62 -8.22
C ASN A 386 -21.29 -2.39 -6.92
N PHE A 387 -20.70 -1.71 -5.94
CA PHE A 387 -20.33 -2.31 -4.66
C PHE A 387 -21.58 -2.81 -3.94
N GLY A 388 -21.64 -4.10 -3.67
CA GLY A 388 -22.78 -4.74 -3.05
C GLY A 388 -23.92 -5.13 -4.01
N GLY A 389 -23.84 -4.81 -5.31
CA GLY A 389 -24.89 -5.17 -6.28
C GLY A 389 -25.12 -6.67 -6.45
N ASN A 390 -24.16 -7.51 -6.03
CA ASN A 390 -24.26 -8.97 -6.06
C ASN A 390 -24.38 -9.59 -4.65
N MET A 391 -24.55 -8.78 -3.59
CA MET A 391 -24.75 -9.33 -2.26
C MET A 391 -26.12 -10.00 -2.15
N PRO A 392 -26.19 -11.26 -1.69
CA PRO A 392 -27.46 -11.89 -1.39
C PRO A 392 -28.16 -11.09 -0.27
N THR A 393 -29.39 -10.73 -0.49
CA THR A 393 -30.24 -10.04 0.50
C THR A 393 -30.65 -10.93 1.66
N GLU A 394 -30.48 -12.25 1.49
CA GLU A 394 -30.74 -13.25 2.52
C GLU A 394 -29.54 -14.17 2.67
N MET A 395 -29.05 -14.33 3.91
CA MET A 395 -28.07 -15.35 4.23
C MET A 395 -28.70 -16.73 4.25
N THR A 396 -28.97 -17.29 3.09
CA THR A 396 -29.33 -18.72 2.94
C THR A 396 -28.03 -19.54 2.98
N VAL A 397 -27.35 -19.51 4.11
CA VAL A 397 -26.05 -20.16 4.20
C VAL A 397 -26.21 -21.61 4.59
N LYS A 398 -26.17 -22.51 3.61
CA LYS A 398 -25.74 -23.89 3.84
C LYS A 398 -24.20 -23.95 3.81
N SER A 399 -23.58 -23.22 4.71
CA SER A 399 -22.12 -23.26 4.81
C SER A 399 -21.69 -24.55 5.50
N PRO A 400 -20.74 -25.32 4.93
CA PRO A 400 -20.10 -26.43 5.65
C PRO A 400 -19.53 -26.00 7.00
N PHE A 401 -19.10 -24.74 7.12
CA PHE A 401 -18.61 -24.14 8.36
C PHE A 401 -19.67 -24.12 9.46
N LEU A 402 -20.93 -23.70 9.15
CA LEU A 402 -22.00 -23.68 10.15
C LEU A 402 -22.37 -25.09 10.63
N ALA A 403 -22.40 -26.06 9.73
CA ALA A 403 -22.66 -27.45 10.09
C ALA A 403 -21.54 -28.00 10.98
N ASN A 404 -20.28 -27.71 10.66
CA ASN A 404 -19.14 -28.12 11.49
C ASN A 404 -19.12 -27.40 12.84
N GLN A 405 -19.50 -26.13 12.89
CA GLN A 405 -19.59 -25.37 14.13
C GLN A 405 -20.69 -25.93 15.04
N GLU A 406 -21.88 -26.25 14.51
CA GLU A 406 -22.96 -26.87 15.27
C GLU A 406 -22.54 -28.23 15.82
N GLN A 407 -21.81 -29.04 15.06
CA GLN A 407 -21.27 -30.31 15.51
C GLN A 407 -20.25 -30.11 16.63
N SER A 408 -19.29 -29.18 16.47
CA SER A 408 -18.30 -28.88 17.50
C SER A 408 -18.93 -28.37 18.80
N ILE A 409 -20.00 -27.57 18.72
CA ILE A 409 -20.75 -27.10 19.88
C ILE A 409 -21.34 -28.29 20.65
N ARG A 410 -21.91 -29.28 19.96
CA ARG A 410 -22.47 -30.49 20.57
C ARG A 410 -21.34 -31.36 21.15
N ASP A 411 -20.28 -31.59 20.40
CA ASP A 411 -19.19 -32.48 20.79
C ASP A 411 -18.38 -31.96 21.96
N LEU A 412 -18.25 -30.63 22.09
CA LEU A 412 -17.51 -29.97 23.16
C LEU A 412 -18.41 -29.50 24.32
N GLU A 413 -19.70 -29.85 24.30
CA GLU A 413 -20.68 -29.48 25.33
C GLU A 413 -20.66 -27.98 25.69
N ILE A 414 -20.44 -27.12 24.68
CA ILE A 414 -20.32 -25.68 24.89
C ILE A 414 -21.68 -25.12 25.30
N ASP A 415 -21.71 -24.42 26.44
CA ASP A 415 -22.93 -23.79 26.95
C ASP A 415 -23.48 -22.77 25.92
N PRO A 416 -24.72 -22.98 25.43
CA PRO A 416 -25.35 -22.03 24.49
C PRO A 416 -25.46 -20.59 25.01
N ALA A 417 -25.45 -20.39 26.33
CA ALA A 417 -25.47 -19.06 26.94
C ALA A 417 -24.18 -18.26 26.69
N LEU A 418 -23.08 -18.93 26.31
CA LEU A 418 -21.82 -18.30 25.94
C LEU A 418 -21.81 -17.76 24.50
N PHE A 419 -22.82 -18.16 23.71
CA PHE A 419 -22.98 -17.61 22.36
C PHE A 419 -23.74 -16.31 22.40
N THR A 420 -23.35 -15.40 21.54
CA THR A 420 -24.14 -14.22 21.26
C THR A 420 -25.54 -14.66 20.81
N PRO A 421 -26.61 -14.37 21.54
CA PRO A 421 -27.95 -14.79 21.15
C PRO A 421 -28.23 -14.35 19.71
N LYS A 422 -28.83 -15.25 18.90
CA LYS A 422 -29.28 -14.91 17.53
C LYS A 422 -30.12 -13.62 17.51
N ASP A 423 -30.74 -13.29 18.64
CA ASP A 423 -31.46 -12.04 18.84
C ASP A 423 -30.56 -10.78 18.96
N GLN A 424 -29.25 -10.92 19.21
CA GLN A 424 -28.35 -9.75 19.17
C GLN A 424 -28.07 -9.29 17.73
N MET A 425 -28.15 -10.18 16.74
CA MET A 425 -28.21 -9.74 15.34
C MET A 425 -29.44 -8.85 15.08
N ARG A 426 -30.52 -9.03 15.87
CA ARG A 426 -31.70 -8.16 15.86
C ARG A 426 -31.54 -6.88 16.68
N GLN A 427 -30.44 -6.70 17.44
CA GLN A 427 -30.15 -5.40 18.06
C GLN A 427 -29.89 -4.34 17.01
N TRP A 428 -29.36 -4.73 15.86
CA TRP A 428 -29.26 -3.85 14.70
C TRP A 428 -30.66 -3.39 14.23
N ALA A 429 -31.65 -4.26 14.29
CA ALA A 429 -33.05 -3.90 14.03
C ALA A 429 -33.65 -2.96 15.10
N ARG A 430 -33.03 -2.87 16.29
CA ARG A 430 -33.44 -1.98 17.38
C ARG A 430 -32.65 -0.68 17.45
N MET A 431 -31.64 -0.49 16.58
CA MET A 431 -30.98 0.80 16.46
C MET A 431 -31.99 1.89 16.08
N PRO A 432 -31.91 3.09 16.64
CA PRO A 432 -32.70 4.23 16.22
C PRO A 432 -32.64 4.38 14.70
N ALA A 433 -33.77 4.76 14.08
CA ALA A 433 -33.85 4.88 12.61
C ALA A 433 -32.78 5.81 12.04
N GLU A 434 -32.37 6.81 12.83
CA GLU A 434 -31.32 7.77 12.48
C GLU A 434 -29.93 7.14 12.45
N MET A 435 -29.72 6.01 13.13
CA MET A 435 -28.46 5.24 13.12
C MET A 435 -28.49 4.05 12.16
N LYS A 436 -29.68 3.73 11.62
CA LYS A 436 -29.80 2.70 10.59
C LYS A 436 -29.32 3.29 9.29
N ILE A 437 -28.10 2.96 8.90
CA ILE A 437 -27.73 3.02 7.49
C ILE A 437 -28.61 1.96 6.83
N ASP A 438 -29.58 2.38 6.02
CA ASP A 438 -30.32 1.42 5.21
C ASP A 438 -29.30 0.73 4.31
N ILE A 439 -29.13 -0.59 4.51
CA ILE A 439 -28.19 -1.37 3.72
C ILE A 439 -28.59 -1.29 2.23
N ALA A 440 -29.86 -1.17 1.91
CA ALA A 440 -30.34 -1.00 0.53
C ALA A 440 -29.88 0.35 -0.04
N ASP A 441 -29.92 1.44 0.74
CA ASP A 441 -29.39 2.75 0.33
C ASP A 441 -27.86 2.74 0.27
N PHE A 442 -27.21 2.05 1.19
CA PHE A 442 -25.76 1.88 1.23
C PHE A 442 -25.24 1.02 0.06
N LEU A 443 -26.03 0.03 -0.38
CA LEU A 443 -25.71 -0.88 -1.47
C LEU A 443 -26.19 -0.40 -2.84
N GLY A 444 -26.68 0.83 -2.95
CA GLY A 444 -27.07 1.45 -4.22
C GLY A 444 -28.45 1.03 -4.76
N GLY A 445 -29.29 0.41 -3.92
CA GLY A 445 -30.68 0.09 -4.26
C GLY A 445 -31.68 1.23 -4.05
N GLY A 446 -31.25 2.36 -3.53
CA GLY A 446 -32.09 3.53 -3.33
C GLY A 446 -32.48 4.19 -4.65
N GLN A 447 -33.74 4.07 -5.04
CA GLN A 447 -34.29 4.96 -6.08
C GLN A 447 -34.16 6.40 -5.59
N ALA A 448 -33.64 7.28 -6.46
CA ALA A 448 -33.61 8.70 -6.18
C ALA A 448 -34.99 9.16 -5.68
N PRO A 449 -35.08 10.02 -4.64
CA PRO A 449 -36.36 10.51 -4.14
C PRO A 449 -37.13 11.12 -5.30
N LYS A 450 -38.31 10.57 -5.60
CA LYS A 450 -39.26 11.17 -6.53
C LYS A 450 -39.54 12.59 -6.00
N LYS A 451 -39.30 13.56 -6.87
CA LYS A 451 -39.62 14.98 -6.63
C LYS A 451 -41.13 15.15 -6.31
#